data_4d937c182f0e4fb31ffce2ffb9954c53
#
_entry.id   4d937c182f0e4fb31ffce2ffb9954c53
#
_cell.length_a   1.000
_cell.length_b   1.000
_cell.length_c   1.000
_cell.angle_alpha   90.00
_cell.angle_beta   90.00
_cell.angle_gamma   90.00
#
_symmetry.space_group_name_H-M   'P 1'
#
loop_
_entity.id
_entity.type
_entity.pdbx_description
1 polymer ?
#
loop_
_entity_poly.entity_id
_entity_poly.type
_entity_poly.pdbx_seq_one_letter_code
_entity_poly.pdbx_strand_id
1 'polypeptide(L)'
;NGRRRQRQMCIRDRSDTKTTLLMLHGNAGPIENRFYKINKLSKYDQNILLISWRSYSGNDGEPTEDGLYDDARSAIKWLEEKNISKKDIIIYGESLGTAVSIEIAQNNNFKGLILEAPFTSMIDAAKFHYPYLPVSIMLKDKYLSDKKIKNVISPIFIMHATGDDIVPFRMGEKMYELANSPKSSYFVDENEHLVTYDENLMNKMDEFYETIINDE
;
A
#
# COMPACT_ATOMS: atom_id res chain seq x y z
N ASN A 1 -4.95 -31.80 3.38
CA ASN A 1 -4.76 -30.54 2.65
C ASN A 1 -4.69 -29.38 3.67
N GLY A 2 -3.52 -29.26 4.32
CA GLY A 2 -3.27 -28.17 5.26
C GLY A 2 -3.10 -26.86 4.49
N ARG A 3 -4.05 -25.94 4.63
CA ARG A 3 -3.84 -24.54 4.24
C ARG A 3 -2.68 -24.01 5.07
N ARG A 4 -1.50 -23.85 4.46
CA ARG A 4 -0.38 -23.18 5.09
C ARG A 4 -0.81 -21.75 5.33
N ARG A 5 -0.94 -21.37 6.60
CA ARG A 5 -1.30 -20.00 7.00
C ARG A 5 -0.09 -19.11 6.70
N GLN A 6 -0.31 -18.03 5.95
CA GLN A 6 0.62 -16.92 5.91
C GLN A 6 0.97 -16.50 7.33
N ARG A 7 2.24 -16.17 7.58
CA ARG A 7 2.64 -15.54 8.84
C ARG A 7 2.15 -14.09 8.80
N GLN A 8 0.98 -13.86 9.39
CA GLN A 8 0.44 -12.53 9.61
C GLN A 8 0.92 -12.04 10.97
N MET A 9 1.27 -10.77 11.07
CA MET A 9 1.62 -10.16 12.33
C MET A 9 0.59 -9.08 12.66
N CYS A 10 -0.27 -9.34 13.65
CA CYS A 10 -1.07 -8.30 14.28
C CYS A 10 -0.21 -7.62 15.34
N ILE A 11 0.18 -6.37 15.12
CA ILE A 11 1.11 -5.66 16.03
C ILE A 11 0.34 -4.90 17.10
N ARG A 12 -0.87 -4.48 16.79
CA ARG A 12 -1.75 -3.78 17.73
C ARG A 12 -3.18 -4.24 17.52
N ASP A 13 -3.72 -4.85 18.56
CA ASP A 13 -5.12 -5.23 18.64
C ASP A 13 -5.80 -4.36 19.70
N ARG A 14 -6.80 -3.57 19.29
CA ARG A 14 -7.65 -2.78 20.17
C ARG A 14 -9.06 -3.35 20.10
N SER A 15 -9.57 -3.79 21.22
CA SER A 15 -10.91 -4.40 21.32
C SER A 15 -12.06 -3.40 21.16
N ASP A 16 -11.77 -2.11 21.22
CA ASP A 16 -12.74 -1.02 21.25
C ASP A 16 -12.94 -0.33 19.89
N THR A 17 -12.13 -0.63 18.88
CA THR A 17 -12.28 -0.10 17.52
C THR A 17 -12.32 -1.20 16.46
N LYS A 18 -13.12 -0.99 15.40
CA LYS A 18 -13.11 -1.83 14.19
C LYS A 18 -12.16 -1.30 13.12
N THR A 19 -11.84 -0.01 13.14
CA THR A 19 -10.92 0.57 12.15
C THR A 19 -9.60 -0.19 12.18
N THR A 20 -9.18 -0.67 11.02
CA THR A 20 -7.98 -1.51 10.87
C THR A 20 -7.12 -1.03 9.72
N LEU A 21 -5.85 -0.72 10.01
CA LEU A 21 -4.83 -0.43 9.01
C LEU A 21 -4.23 -1.76 8.53
N LEU A 22 -4.49 -2.13 7.28
CA LEU A 22 -3.86 -3.26 6.60
C LEU A 22 -2.61 -2.76 5.88
N MET A 23 -1.42 -3.14 6.36
CA MET A 23 -0.14 -2.73 5.78
C MET A 23 0.39 -3.79 4.81
N LEU A 24 0.65 -3.36 3.58
CA LEU A 24 1.16 -4.13 2.44
C LEU A 24 2.55 -3.58 2.08
N HIS A 25 3.60 -4.28 2.54
CA HIS A 25 4.98 -3.78 2.45
C HIS A 25 5.57 -3.84 1.04
N GLY A 26 6.66 -3.10 0.83
CA GLY A 26 7.44 -3.09 -0.41
C GLY A 26 8.28 -4.35 -0.63
N ASN A 27 9.04 -4.35 -1.74
CA ASN A 27 9.86 -5.50 -2.15
C ASN A 27 11.09 -5.74 -1.26
N ALA A 28 11.61 -4.72 -0.58
CA ALA A 28 12.88 -4.80 0.14
C ALA A 28 12.73 -4.73 1.65
N GLY A 29 13.69 -5.38 2.33
CA GLY A 29 13.89 -5.32 3.77
C GLY A 29 12.92 -6.20 4.59
N PRO A 30 13.32 -6.54 5.81
CA PRO A 30 12.50 -7.32 6.72
C PRO A 30 11.34 -6.49 7.27
N ILE A 31 10.33 -7.15 7.79
CA ILE A 31 9.13 -6.56 8.41
C ILE A 31 9.49 -5.54 9.50
N GLU A 32 10.54 -5.81 10.26
CA GLU A 32 11.01 -4.98 11.37
C GLU A 32 11.33 -3.55 10.95
N ASN A 33 11.74 -3.33 9.70
CA ASN A 33 12.00 -2.00 9.15
C ASN A 33 10.74 -1.11 9.12
N ARG A 34 9.55 -1.67 9.30
CA ARG A 34 8.26 -0.95 9.32
C ARG A 34 7.80 -0.58 10.72
N PHE A 35 8.50 -1.03 11.78
CA PHE A 35 8.07 -0.77 13.15
C PHE A 35 8.07 0.71 13.53
N TYR A 36 9.00 1.51 12.97
CA TYR A 36 8.99 2.95 13.21
C TYR A 36 7.72 3.63 12.64
N LYS A 37 7.27 3.21 11.43
CA LYS A 37 6.01 3.69 10.82
C LYS A 37 4.81 3.28 11.66
N ILE A 38 4.78 2.03 12.10
CA ILE A 38 3.73 1.49 12.97
C ILE A 38 3.66 2.30 14.27
N ASN A 39 4.80 2.64 14.89
CA ASN A 39 4.81 3.48 16.08
C ASN A 39 4.22 4.87 15.82
N LYS A 40 4.55 5.50 14.68
CA LYS A 40 3.97 6.80 14.30
C LYS A 40 2.47 6.70 14.04
N LEU A 41 2.03 5.68 13.29
CA LEU A 41 0.63 5.45 12.92
C LEU A 41 -0.22 4.93 14.09
N SER A 42 0.40 4.46 15.17
CA SER A 42 -0.32 4.00 16.35
C SER A 42 -0.93 5.12 17.20
N LYS A 43 -0.72 6.40 16.83
CA LYS A 43 -1.47 7.52 17.43
C LYS A 43 -2.96 7.49 17.05
N TYR A 44 -3.29 6.92 15.89
CA TYR A 44 -4.67 6.79 15.44
C TYR A 44 -5.40 5.65 16.18
N ASP A 45 -6.69 5.82 16.39
CA ASP A 45 -7.52 4.80 17.02
C ASP A 45 -7.88 3.69 16.03
N GLN A 46 -6.95 2.77 15.84
CA GLN A 46 -7.06 1.69 14.86
C GLN A 46 -6.26 0.45 15.27
N ASN A 47 -6.71 -0.70 14.79
CA ASN A 47 -5.91 -1.92 14.75
C ASN A 47 -4.88 -1.83 13.63
N ILE A 48 -3.76 -2.54 13.75
CA ILE A 48 -2.76 -2.61 12.68
C ILE A 48 -2.46 -4.07 12.36
N LEU A 49 -2.70 -4.45 11.12
CA LEU A 49 -2.34 -5.75 10.57
C LEU A 49 -1.28 -5.58 9.49
N LEU A 50 -0.06 -6.00 9.78
CA LEU A 50 1.01 -6.08 8.79
C LEU A 50 1.13 -7.53 8.30
N ILE A 51 0.99 -7.76 7.01
CA ILE A 51 1.20 -9.07 6.40
C ILE A 51 2.57 -9.16 5.76
N SER A 52 3.14 -10.37 5.73
CA SER A 52 4.33 -10.67 4.94
C SER A 52 3.96 -11.50 3.72
N TRP A 53 4.46 -11.12 2.57
CA TRP A 53 4.22 -11.82 1.31
C TRP A 53 4.74 -13.25 1.32
N ARG A 54 4.18 -14.09 0.43
CA ARG A 54 4.79 -15.36 0.06
C ARG A 54 6.24 -15.13 -0.40
N SER A 55 7.13 -16.08 -0.13
CA SER A 55 8.58 -15.99 -0.37
C SER A 55 9.34 -15.00 0.54
N TYR A 56 8.65 -14.18 1.35
CA TYR A 56 9.27 -13.25 2.28
C TYR A 56 9.20 -13.77 3.72
N SER A 57 10.17 -13.37 4.57
CA SER A 57 10.17 -13.69 6.02
C SER A 57 9.97 -15.18 6.33
N GLY A 58 10.45 -16.07 5.45
CA GLY A 58 10.35 -17.53 5.59
C GLY A 58 8.97 -18.11 5.22
N ASN A 59 8.12 -17.35 4.54
CA ASN A 59 6.92 -17.88 3.92
C ASN A 59 7.29 -18.66 2.64
N ASP A 60 6.58 -19.74 2.36
CA ASP A 60 6.73 -20.49 1.11
C ASP A 60 6.00 -19.80 -0.06
N GLY A 61 6.33 -20.21 -1.29
CA GLY A 61 5.65 -19.81 -2.51
C GLY A 61 6.46 -18.91 -3.42
N GLU A 62 5.94 -18.59 -4.59
CA GLU A 62 6.56 -17.70 -5.57
C GLU A 62 5.87 -16.33 -5.52
N PRO A 63 6.62 -15.20 -5.45
CA PRO A 63 6.07 -13.86 -5.30
C PRO A 63 5.61 -13.27 -6.64
N THR A 64 4.70 -13.96 -7.32
CA THR A 64 4.08 -13.51 -8.57
C THR A 64 3.04 -12.41 -8.33
N GLU A 65 2.71 -11.63 -9.36
CA GLU A 65 1.68 -10.59 -9.30
C GLU A 65 0.35 -11.13 -8.75
N ASP A 66 -0.19 -12.19 -9.35
CA ASP A 66 -1.43 -12.84 -8.89
C ASP A 66 -1.29 -13.40 -7.47
N GLY A 67 -0.11 -13.94 -7.16
CA GLY A 67 0.18 -14.47 -5.84
C GLY A 67 0.10 -13.42 -4.74
N LEU A 68 0.68 -12.25 -4.95
CA LEU A 68 0.62 -11.15 -3.98
C LEU A 68 -0.81 -10.59 -3.85
N TYR A 69 -1.57 -10.54 -4.95
CA TYR A 69 -2.99 -10.19 -4.91
C TYR A 69 -3.81 -11.16 -4.05
N ASP A 70 -3.55 -12.46 -4.18
CA ASP A 70 -4.23 -13.48 -3.38
C ASP A 70 -3.83 -13.43 -1.91
N ASP A 71 -2.58 -13.07 -1.61
CA ASP A 71 -2.13 -12.85 -0.25
C ASP A 71 -2.91 -11.71 0.42
N ALA A 72 -3.05 -10.58 -0.27
CA ALA A 72 -3.81 -9.43 0.24
C ALA A 72 -5.32 -9.74 0.36
N ARG A 73 -5.92 -10.42 -0.64
CA ARG A 73 -7.33 -10.87 -0.57
C ARG A 73 -7.56 -11.82 0.60
N SER A 74 -6.59 -12.69 0.90
CA SER A 74 -6.67 -13.61 2.03
C SER A 74 -6.64 -12.87 3.37
N ALA A 75 -5.84 -11.79 3.47
CA ALA A 75 -5.81 -10.94 4.66
C ALA A 75 -7.15 -10.22 4.88
N ILE A 76 -7.74 -9.65 3.81
CA ILE A 76 -9.05 -9.00 3.86
C ILE A 76 -10.12 -10.02 4.29
N LYS A 77 -10.14 -11.20 3.68
CA LYS A 77 -11.08 -12.25 4.06
C LYS A 77 -10.95 -12.64 5.54
N TRP A 78 -9.72 -12.73 6.04
CA TRP A 78 -9.48 -13.00 7.46
C TRP A 78 -10.02 -11.90 8.37
N LEU A 79 -9.91 -10.62 7.97
CA LEU A 79 -10.50 -9.49 8.70
C LEU A 79 -12.04 -9.56 8.67
N GLU A 80 -12.63 -9.88 7.51
CA GLU A 80 -14.08 -10.05 7.39
C GLU A 80 -14.60 -11.20 8.28
N GLU A 81 -13.86 -12.31 8.40
CA GLU A 81 -14.16 -13.41 9.34
C GLU A 81 -14.07 -12.96 10.82
N LYS A 82 -13.41 -11.83 11.10
CA LYS A 82 -13.35 -11.16 12.41
C LYS A 82 -14.40 -10.05 12.58
N ASN A 83 -15.38 -9.96 11.69
CA ASN A 83 -16.41 -8.92 11.63
C ASN A 83 -15.87 -7.50 11.40
N ILE A 84 -14.72 -7.38 10.73
CA ILE A 84 -14.16 -6.12 10.26
C ILE A 84 -14.51 -6.00 8.78
N SER A 85 -15.39 -5.08 8.44
CA SER A 85 -15.84 -4.88 7.06
C SER A 85 -14.84 -4.07 6.25
N LYS A 86 -14.93 -4.11 4.91
CA LYS A 86 -14.06 -3.29 4.05
C LYS A 86 -14.13 -1.80 4.39
N LYS A 87 -15.31 -1.30 4.78
CA LYS A 87 -15.52 0.10 5.20
C LYS A 87 -14.76 0.48 6.48
N ASP A 88 -14.34 -0.52 7.26
CA ASP A 88 -13.53 -0.32 8.46
C ASP A 88 -12.02 -0.48 8.17
N ILE A 89 -11.62 -0.85 6.94
CA ILE A 89 -10.24 -1.11 6.57
C ILE A 89 -9.63 0.09 5.84
N ILE A 90 -8.51 0.59 6.34
CA ILE A 90 -7.61 1.49 5.64
C ILE A 90 -6.49 0.62 5.07
N ILE A 91 -6.22 0.71 3.77
CA ILE A 91 -5.13 -0.02 3.14
C ILE A 91 -3.92 0.90 3.03
N TYR A 92 -2.78 0.46 3.54
CA TYR A 92 -1.50 1.12 3.39
C TYR A 92 -0.59 0.30 2.50
N GLY A 93 -0.23 0.83 1.35
CA GLY A 93 0.72 0.22 0.42
C GLY A 93 2.04 0.98 0.39
N GLU A 94 3.14 0.24 0.43
CA GLU A 94 4.51 0.76 0.31
C GLU A 94 5.15 0.21 -0.96
N SER A 95 5.60 1.05 -1.89
CA SER A 95 6.31 0.64 -3.11
C SER A 95 5.55 -0.47 -3.86
N LEU A 96 6.07 -1.69 -3.94
CA LEU A 96 5.38 -2.86 -4.52
C LEU A 96 3.98 -3.06 -3.92
N GLY A 97 3.82 -2.85 -2.62
CA GLY A 97 2.54 -2.96 -1.93
C GLY A 97 1.50 -1.96 -2.43
N THR A 98 1.89 -0.82 -3.05
CA THR A 98 0.94 0.15 -3.62
C THR A 98 0.17 -0.45 -4.80
N ALA A 99 0.84 -1.22 -5.66
CA ALA A 99 0.20 -1.87 -6.80
C ALA A 99 -0.80 -2.94 -6.34
N VAL A 100 -0.45 -3.68 -5.29
CA VAL A 100 -1.36 -4.65 -4.67
C VAL A 100 -2.55 -3.94 -4.04
N SER A 101 -2.32 -2.85 -3.30
CA SER A 101 -3.38 -2.01 -2.70
C SER A 101 -4.38 -1.52 -3.74
N ILE A 102 -3.89 -1.00 -4.86
CA ILE A 102 -4.71 -0.51 -5.96
C ILE A 102 -5.52 -1.64 -6.60
N GLU A 103 -4.91 -2.82 -6.82
CA GLU A 103 -5.61 -3.98 -7.38
C GLU A 103 -6.80 -4.39 -6.52
N ILE A 104 -6.59 -4.57 -5.21
CA ILE A 104 -7.65 -5.04 -4.32
C ILE A 104 -8.71 -3.99 -4.01
N ALA A 105 -8.38 -2.69 -4.21
CA ALA A 105 -9.29 -1.59 -3.95
C ALA A 105 -10.24 -1.28 -5.12
N GLN A 106 -9.96 -1.79 -6.33
CA GLN A 106 -10.84 -1.56 -7.49
C GLN A 106 -12.27 -1.97 -7.20
N ASN A 107 -13.21 -1.06 -7.41
CA ASN A 107 -14.65 -1.28 -7.24
C ASN A 107 -15.06 -1.78 -5.83
N ASN A 108 -14.20 -1.56 -4.84
CA ASN A 108 -14.46 -1.87 -3.44
C ASN A 108 -14.45 -0.58 -2.62
N ASN A 109 -15.35 -0.49 -1.65
CA ASN A 109 -15.43 0.64 -0.74
C ASN A 109 -14.66 0.35 0.55
N PHE A 110 -13.37 0.70 0.55
CA PHE A 110 -12.54 0.71 1.75
C PHE A 110 -12.63 2.06 2.45
N LYS A 111 -12.29 2.13 3.74
CA LYS A 111 -12.28 3.39 4.51
C LYS A 111 -11.32 4.40 3.89
N GLY A 112 -10.17 3.95 3.38
CA GLY A 112 -9.22 4.79 2.67
C GLY A 112 -8.01 4.00 2.15
N LEU A 113 -7.25 4.61 1.25
CA LEU A 113 -5.97 4.11 0.74
C LEU A 113 -4.86 5.10 1.04
N ILE A 114 -3.75 4.63 1.59
CA ILE A 114 -2.50 5.35 1.75
C ILE A 114 -1.45 4.67 0.86
N LEU A 115 -0.90 5.41 -0.09
CA LEU A 115 0.03 4.90 -1.09
C LEU A 115 1.37 5.64 -0.97
N GLU A 116 2.42 4.95 -0.53
CA GLU A 116 3.77 5.50 -0.39
C GLU A 116 4.65 5.02 -1.55
N ALA A 117 5.21 5.97 -2.29
CA ALA A 117 6.04 5.74 -3.49
C ALA A 117 5.34 4.84 -4.53
N PRO A 118 4.10 5.18 -4.98
CA PRO A 118 3.40 4.39 -5.99
C PRO A 118 4.03 4.54 -7.38
N PHE A 119 3.93 3.48 -8.19
CA PHE A 119 4.41 3.46 -9.57
C PHE A 119 3.27 3.17 -10.56
N THR A 120 3.43 3.66 -11.80
CA THR A 120 2.44 3.50 -12.88
C THR A 120 2.32 2.05 -13.34
N SER A 121 3.48 1.39 -13.54
CA SER A 121 3.58 -0.05 -13.83
C SER A 121 4.99 -0.55 -13.54
N MET A 122 5.14 -1.86 -13.32
CA MET A 122 6.46 -2.48 -13.22
C MET A 122 7.24 -2.34 -14.53
N ILE A 123 6.54 -2.26 -15.67
CA ILE A 123 7.16 -2.00 -16.98
C ILE A 123 7.83 -0.64 -17.00
N ASP A 124 7.14 0.41 -16.53
CA ASP A 124 7.67 1.78 -16.55
C ASP A 124 8.82 1.94 -15.56
N ALA A 125 8.71 1.34 -14.37
CA ALA A 125 9.79 1.31 -13.39
C ALA A 125 11.04 0.60 -13.94
N ALA A 126 10.86 -0.57 -14.56
CA ALA A 126 11.96 -1.30 -15.18
C ALA A 126 12.57 -0.55 -16.38
N LYS A 127 11.77 0.13 -17.20
CA LYS A 127 12.29 0.96 -18.31
C LYS A 127 13.15 2.12 -17.82
N PHE A 128 12.84 2.68 -16.68
CA PHE A 128 13.67 3.75 -16.11
C PHE A 128 15.08 3.24 -15.77
N HIS A 129 15.18 2.06 -15.16
CA HIS A 129 16.47 1.48 -14.78
C HIS A 129 17.18 0.76 -15.94
N TYR A 130 16.42 0.22 -16.89
CA TYR A 130 16.92 -0.60 -18.00
C TYR A 130 16.38 -0.13 -19.36
N PRO A 131 16.68 1.11 -19.78
CA PRO A 131 16.05 1.73 -20.97
C PRO A 131 16.36 0.99 -22.28
N TYR A 132 17.43 0.21 -22.32
CA TYR A 132 17.87 -0.52 -23.53
C TYR A 132 17.30 -1.95 -23.62
N LEU A 133 16.60 -2.42 -22.58
CA LEU A 133 16.02 -3.77 -22.57
C LEU A 133 14.55 -3.76 -23.00
N PRO A 134 14.08 -4.77 -23.73
CA PRO A 134 12.67 -4.92 -24.10
C PRO A 134 11.82 -5.43 -22.91
N VAL A 135 11.87 -4.71 -21.79
CA VAL A 135 11.26 -5.14 -20.50
C VAL A 135 9.77 -5.43 -20.59
N SER A 136 9.05 -4.78 -21.51
CA SER A 136 7.61 -5.03 -21.71
C SER A 136 7.28 -6.45 -22.19
N ILE A 137 8.23 -7.10 -22.86
CA ILE A 137 8.12 -8.50 -23.33
C ILE A 137 8.68 -9.46 -22.28
N MET A 138 9.72 -9.05 -21.56
CA MET A 138 10.43 -9.90 -20.60
C MET A 138 9.68 -10.07 -19.28
N LEU A 139 8.97 -9.02 -18.83
CA LEU A 139 8.26 -9.04 -17.55
C LEU A 139 6.95 -9.81 -17.66
N LYS A 140 6.79 -10.82 -16.78
CA LYS A 140 5.53 -11.52 -16.54
C LYS A 140 4.61 -10.69 -15.66
N ASP A 141 5.14 -10.22 -14.54
CA ASP A 141 4.43 -9.44 -13.53
C ASP A 141 4.53 -7.95 -13.89
N LYS A 142 3.43 -7.36 -14.30
CA LYS A 142 3.41 -6.01 -14.91
C LYS A 142 2.88 -4.93 -13.98
N TYR A 143 2.02 -5.30 -13.03
CA TYR A 143 1.43 -4.39 -12.04
C TYR A 143 0.94 -3.08 -12.68
N LEU A 144 -0.05 -3.16 -13.57
CA LEU A 144 -0.55 -2.01 -14.35
C LEU A 144 -1.42 -1.08 -13.47
N SER A 145 -0.78 -0.39 -12.53
CA SER A 145 -1.45 0.46 -11.54
C SER A 145 -2.16 1.66 -12.17
N ASP A 146 -1.57 2.25 -13.22
CA ASP A 146 -2.13 3.37 -13.98
C ASP A 146 -3.49 3.07 -14.64
N LYS A 147 -3.73 1.80 -15.00
CA LYS A 147 -4.99 1.33 -15.57
C LYS A 147 -6.06 1.08 -14.51
N LYS A 148 -5.63 0.78 -13.29
CA LYS A 148 -6.47 0.29 -12.20
C LYS A 148 -6.91 1.40 -11.24
N ILE A 149 -6.05 2.39 -10.95
CA ILE A 149 -6.32 3.42 -9.93
C ILE A 149 -7.60 4.22 -10.18
N LYS A 150 -7.95 4.45 -11.43
CA LYS A 150 -9.20 5.12 -11.82
C LYS A 150 -10.48 4.36 -11.45
N ASN A 151 -10.37 3.08 -11.11
CA ASN A 151 -11.49 2.27 -10.63
C ASN A 151 -11.55 2.22 -9.08
N VAL A 152 -10.62 2.86 -8.38
CA VAL A 152 -10.64 3.00 -6.93
C VAL A 152 -11.62 4.11 -6.56
N ILE A 153 -12.57 3.77 -5.70
CA ILE A 153 -13.65 4.69 -5.26
C ILE A 153 -13.45 5.19 -3.83
N SER A 154 -12.54 4.58 -3.10
CA SER A 154 -12.20 4.99 -1.72
C SER A 154 -11.34 6.26 -1.72
N PRO A 155 -11.37 7.08 -0.66
CA PRO A 155 -10.44 8.19 -0.48
C PRO A 155 -8.97 7.76 -0.57
N ILE A 156 -8.13 8.56 -1.25
CA ILE A 156 -6.72 8.23 -1.49
C ILE A 156 -5.79 9.31 -0.96
N PHE A 157 -4.77 8.90 -0.20
CA PHE A 157 -3.61 9.72 0.15
C PHE A 157 -2.35 9.17 -0.52
N ILE A 158 -1.66 9.99 -1.32
CA ILE A 158 -0.42 9.61 -2.00
C ILE A 158 0.74 10.42 -1.42
N MET A 159 1.82 9.73 -1.03
CA MET A 159 3.05 10.37 -0.60
C MET A 159 4.25 9.86 -1.40
N HIS A 160 5.16 10.78 -1.76
CA HIS A 160 6.32 10.47 -2.59
C HIS A 160 7.43 11.52 -2.39
N ALA A 161 8.68 11.07 -2.35
CA ALA A 161 9.86 11.94 -2.35
C ALA A 161 10.21 12.36 -3.79
N THR A 162 10.53 13.64 -4.00
CA THR A 162 10.78 14.16 -5.36
C THR A 162 12.11 13.67 -5.94
N GLY A 163 13.06 13.29 -5.08
CA GLY A 163 14.36 12.74 -5.46
C GLY A 163 14.46 11.22 -5.42
N ASP A 164 13.32 10.50 -5.36
CA ASP A 164 13.29 9.03 -5.38
C ASP A 164 13.94 8.47 -6.65
N ASP A 165 15.05 7.75 -6.50
CA ASP A 165 15.83 7.14 -7.59
C ASP A 165 15.44 5.68 -7.89
N ILE A 166 14.56 5.07 -7.07
CA ILE A 166 14.03 3.71 -7.26
C ILE A 166 12.72 3.75 -8.03
N VAL A 167 11.77 4.57 -7.57
CA VAL A 167 10.51 4.83 -8.26
C VAL A 167 10.45 6.33 -8.59
N PRO A 168 10.72 6.75 -9.82
CA PRO A 168 10.77 8.16 -10.17
C PRO A 168 9.50 8.91 -9.79
N PHE A 169 9.66 10.07 -9.15
CA PHE A 169 8.58 10.93 -8.64
C PHE A 169 7.45 11.16 -9.66
N ARG A 170 7.77 11.34 -10.95
CA ARG A 170 6.77 11.49 -12.02
C ARG A 170 5.73 10.36 -12.08
N MET A 171 6.07 9.17 -11.56
CA MET A 171 5.11 8.06 -11.48
C MET A 171 4.10 8.29 -10.35
N GLY A 172 4.54 8.71 -9.18
CA GLY A 172 3.65 9.07 -8.07
C GLY A 172 2.75 10.26 -8.41
N GLU A 173 3.32 11.29 -9.04
CA GLU A 173 2.57 12.44 -9.56
C GLU A 173 1.49 11.98 -10.56
N LYS A 174 1.86 11.10 -11.51
CA LYS A 174 0.91 10.53 -12.46
C LYS A 174 -0.19 9.69 -11.80
N MET A 175 0.16 8.93 -10.79
CA MET A 175 -0.83 8.15 -10.02
C MET A 175 -1.81 9.09 -9.30
N TYR A 176 -1.32 10.20 -8.74
CA TYR A 176 -2.19 11.21 -8.13
C TYR A 176 -3.12 11.85 -9.16
N GLU A 177 -2.63 12.21 -10.36
CA GLU A 177 -3.49 12.76 -11.42
C GLU A 177 -4.64 11.81 -11.78
N LEU A 178 -4.34 10.50 -11.93
CA LEU A 178 -5.28 9.47 -12.38
C LEU A 178 -6.27 9.02 -11.30
N ALA A 179 -5.94 9.24 -10.03
CA ALA A 179 -6.79 8.88 -8.91
C ALA A 179 -8.09 9.69 -8.88
N ASN A 180 -9.19 9.06 -8.46
CA ASN A 180 -10.45 9.75 -8.23
C ASN A 180 -10.43 10.59 -6.95
N SER A 181 -11.32 11.57 -6.86
CA SER A 181 -11.58 12.30 -5.60
C SER A 181 -12.54 11.49 -4.70
N PRO A 182 -12.46 11.61 -3.37
CA PRO A 182 -11.53 12.51 -2.67
C PRO A 182 -10.09 11.99 -2.65
N LYS A 183 -9.13 12.88 -2.90
CA LYS A 183 -7.71 12.56 -2.89
C LYS A 183 -6.88 13.71 -2.33
N SER A 184 -5.78 13.35 -1.67
CA SER A 184 -4.77 14.29 -1.17
C SER A 184 -3.36 13.74 -1.38
N SER A 185 -2.36 14.58 -1.25
CA SER A 185 -0.97 14.17 -1.45
C SER A 185 0.00 14.88 -0.50
N TYR A 186 1.15 14.23 -0.28
CA TYR A 186 2.32 14.79 0.34
C TYR A 186 3.54 14.50 -0.54
N PHE A 187 4.01 15.51 -1.25
CA PHE A 187 5.21 15.44 -2.07
C PHE A 187 6.31 16.26 -1.40
N VAL A 188 7.44 15.63 -1.12
CA VAL A 188 8.50 16.22 -0.30
C VAL A 188 9.85 16.16 -1.00
N ASP A 189 10.67 17.19 -0.83
CA ASP A 189 12.01 17.27 -1.40
C ASP A 189 13.00 16.47 -0.54
N GLU A 190 13.01 15.18 -0.77
CA GLU A 190 13.90 14.18 -0.16
C GLU A 190 14.46 13.27 -1.25
N ASN A 191 15.64 12.67 -1.01
CA ASN A 191 16.29 11.74 -1.94
C ASN A 191 16.08 10.27 -1.59
N GLU A 192 15.24 9.98 -0.60
CA GLU A 192 14.95 8.62 -0.15
C GLU A 192 13.78 8.03 -0.93
N HIS A 193 13.78 6.70 -1.13
CA HIS A 193 12.66 6.00 -1.76
C HIS A 193 11.37 6.07 -0.91
N LEU A 194 11.51 5.98 0.40
CA LEU A 194 10.40 6.07 1.34
C LEU A 194 10.50 7.38 2.11
N VAL A 195 9.38 8.07 2.26
CA VAL A 195 9.35 9.39 2.89
C VAL A 195 9.66 9.35 4.38
N THR A 196 10.26 10.42 4.88
CA THR A 196 10.50 10.58 6.32
C THR A 196 9.20 10.89 7.07
N TYR A 197 8.96 10.18 8.18
CA TYR A 197 7.77 10.38 9.03
C TYR A 197 8.00 11.52 10.01
N ASP A 198 8.15 12.72 9.47
CA ASP A 198 8.29 13.98 10.21
C ASP A 198 6.93 14.56 10.64
N GLU A 199 6.96 15.74 11.25
CA GLU A 199 5.77 16.44 11.71
C GLU A 199 4.88 16.90 10.54
N ASN A 200 5.48 17.31 9.42
CA ASN A 200 4.73 17.80 8.25
C ASN A 200 3.93 16.68 7.61
N LEU A 201 4.54 15.50 7.40
CA LEU A 201 3.80 14.34 6.93
C LEU A 201 2.70 13.94 7.89
N MET A 202 3.00 13.93 9.20
CA MET A 202 2.00 13.52 10.20
C MET A 202 0.80 14.47 10.25
N ASN A 203 1.00 15.79 10.05
CA ASN A 203 -0.08 16.75 9.91
C ASN A 203 -0.94 16.49 8.65
N LYS A 204 -0.31 16.15 7.51
CA LYS A 204 -1.05 15.77 6.30
C LYS A 204 -1.82 14.47 6.44
N MET A 205 -1.26 13.54 7.19
CA MET A 205 -1.99 12.32 7.55
C MET A 205 -3.18 12.60 8.47
N ASP A 206 -3.06 13.54 9.43
CA ASP A 206 -4.18 13.94 10.28
C ASP A 206 -5.33 14.51 9.45
N GLU A 207 -5.03 15.40 8.49
CA GLU A 207 -6.02 15.93 7.53
C GLU A 207 -6.73 14.79 6.75
N PHE A 208 -5.96 13.79 6.29
CA PHE A 208 -6.53 12.64 5.59
C PHE A 208 -7.40 11.77 6.49
N TYR A 209 -6.94 11.48 7.73
CA TYR A 209 -7.74 10.70 8.68
C TYR A 209 -9.02 11.43 9.07
N GLU A 210 -9.02 12.76 9.21
CA GLU A 210 -10.22 13.57 9.43
C GLU A 210 -11.22 13.43 8.27
N THR A 211 -10.72 13.43 7.02
CA THR A 211 -11.56 13.24 5.82
C THR A 211 -12.28 11.89 5.85
N ILE A 212 -11.56 10.79 6.16
CA ILE A 212 -12.14 9.43 6.13
C ILE A 212 -12.98 9.09 7.37
N ILE A 213 -12.90 9.88 8.44
CA ILE A 213 -13.75 9.71 9.64
C ILE A 213 -15.08 10.45 9.46
N ASN A 214 -15.07 11.62 8.81
CA ASN A 214 -16.25 12.48 8.65
C ASN A 214 -17.17 12.05 7.49
N ASP A 215 -16.78 11.08 6.67
CA ASP A 215 -17.58 10.51 5.57
C ASP A 215 -18.54 9.38 6.03
N GLU A 216 -18.86 9.28 7.35
CA GLU A 216 -19.84 8.32 7.90
C GLU A 216 -21.28 8.86 7.97
#